data_39b130bdea58d8407974ff35f5d636d9
#
_entry.id   39b130bdea58d8407974ff35f5d636d9
#
_cell.length_a   1.000
_cell.length_b   1.000
_cell.length_c   1.000
_cell.angle_alpha   90.00
_cell.angle_beta   90.00
_cell.angle_gamma   90.00
#
_symmetry.space_group_name_H-M   'P 1'
#
loop_
_entity.id
_entity.type
_entity.pdbx_description
1 polymer ?
#
loop_
_entity_poly.entity_id
_entity_poly.type
_entity_poly.pdbx_seq_one_letter_code
_entity_poly.pdbx_strand_id
1 'polypeptide(L)'
;DDDDLNGLTEWQRPFFVNWGSDAAQRAGTIRSDRREIAWPGLDENGDFLNDHNENGNLLPDYEEPFLRYRSDRPEFLFGLDMNHNGTIDRFENDILPDYPYKKDHSGYNAFVQVEVIPGLKAVGGRQNMRLLSGDGYTRSHYYLVTWVRSLGRGGRLRLAAHGARVKDDIPDDLRQWVQPLDAPGRMVDVRDVLPGLNAWKNDLYADVEQRIGPGVRIFHRLKWHWSQQLETAEEARQREGRKTSFFLGVINKAEWSIPIGLGVLEPRWKSEYRRERPFSTRVSFSESIEQWAILMWTQPLMAESVGVSYFPKYGRQLFSTELQVGIETGRLWLLQGMRAGAERDATSWTGVVQLRNQTAYQGYQIVTRTGGQLQRRNIKGAGSQDASTVFMTVTAGLNR
;
A
#
# COMPACT_ATOMS: atom_id res chain seq x y z
N ASP A 1 10.65 11.89 12.25
CA ASP A 1 10.70 11.58 10.84
C ASP A 1 9.27 11.44 10.32
N ASP A 2 9.06 11.57 9.05
CA ASP A 2 7.78 11.45 8.36
C ASP A 2 7.98 10.41 7.24
N ASP A 3 8.08 9.16 7.64
CA ASP A 3 8.41 8.05 6.77
C ASP A 3 7.26 7.68 5.83
N ASP A 4 6.03 7.92 6.25
CA ASP A 4 4.82 7.70 5.46
C ASP A 4 4.39 8.94 4.64
N LEU A 5 5.15 10.04 4.72
CA LEU A 5 4.92 11.30 4.00
C LEU A 5 3.52 11.91 4.21
N ASN A 6 2.93 11.68 5.38
CA ASN A 6 1.63 12.26 5.73
C ASN A 6 1.71 13.71 6.21
N GLY A 7 2.91 14.28 6.31
CA GLY A 7 3.16 15.64 6.79
C GLY A 7 3.19 15.75 8.32
N LEU A 8 3.13 14.63 9.03
CA LEU A 8 3.24 14.56 10.48
C LEU A 8 4.48 13.74 10.82
N THR A 9 5.37 14.30 11.61
CA THR A 9 6.44 13.48 12.19
C THR A 9 5.84 12.47 13.16
N GLU A 10 6.49 11.33 13.36
CA GLU A 10 6.07 10.31 14.32
C GLU A 10 5.81 10.88 15.73
N TRP A 11 6.49 11.96 16.08
CA TRP A 11 6.29 12.75 17.30
C TRP A 11 4.98 13.53 17.33
N GLN A 12 4.45 13.88 16.17
CA GLN A 12 3.25 14.70 16.02
C GLN A 12 2.02 13.85 15.75
N ARG A 13 2.20 12.55 15.58
CA ARG A 13 1.05 11.64 15.52
C ARG A 13 0.21 11.83 16.77
N PRO A 14 -1.10 11.98 16.62
CA PRO A 14 -1.94 12.18 17.76
C PRO A 14 -1.73 11.05 18.76
N PHE A 15 -1.64 11.44 20.00
CA PHE A 15 -1.48 10.58 21.16
C PHE A 15 -2.35 9.31 21.18
N PHE A 16 -3.43 9.31 20.41
CA PHE A 16 -4.35 8.16 20.34
C PHE A 16 -3.79 6.94 19.62
N VAL A 17 -2.96 7.10 18.61
CA VAL A 17 -2.38 5.97 17.87
C VAL A 17 -1.31 5.32 18.73
N ASN A 18 -0.40 6.11 19.30
CA ASN A 18 0.67 5.60 20.16
C ASN A 18 0.18 5.27 21.58
N TRP A 19 -0.80 6.01 22.10
CA TRP A 19 -1.38 5.71 23.41
C TRP A 19 -2.20 4.43 23.40
N GLY A 20 -2.84 4.13 22.30
CA GLY A 20 -3.50 2.85 22.10
C GLY A 20 -2.51 1.70 22.18
N SER A 21 -1.36 1.78 21.49
CA SER A 21 -0.34 0.73 21.47
C SER A 21 0.28 0.53 22.84
N ASP A 22 0.78 1.57 23.47
CA ASP A 22 1.42 1.50 24.79
C ASP A 22 0.48 1.09 25.90
N ALA A 23 -0.76 1.56 25.90
CA ALA A 23 -1.75 1.19 26.88
C ALA A 23 -2.26 -0.25 26.68
N ALA A 24 -2.41 -0.68 25.41
CA ALA A 24 -2.82 -2.02 25.08
C ALA A 24 -1.72 -3.05 25.37
N GLN A 25 -0.47 -2.72 25.13
CA GLN A 25 0.67 -3.56 25.54
C GLN A 25 0.76 -3.70 27.05
N ARG A 26 0.60 -2.61 27.81
CA ARG A 26 0.59 -2.62 29.28
C ARG A 26 -0.64 -3.32 29.87
N ALA A 27 -1.79 -3.25 29.21
CA ALA A 27 -3.02 -3.87 29.66
C ALA A 27 -3.20 -5.30 29.11
N GLY A 28 -2.27 -5.82 28.31
CA GLY A 28 -2.41 -7.11 27.65
C GLY A 28 -3.53 -7.15 26.59
N THR A 29 -4.01 -6.00 26.15
CA THR A 29 -5.08 -5.87 25.13
C THR A 29 -4.50 -5.38 23.82
N ILE A 30 -4.29 -6.27 22.88
CA ILE A 30 -3.60 -6.06 21.58
C ILE A 30 -4.48 -5.37 20.52
N ARG A 31 -5.61 -4.78 20.86
CA ARG A 31 -6.62 -4.42 19.86
C ARG A 31 -6.39 -3.14 19.06
N SER A 32 -5.69 -2.17 19.60
CA SER A 32 -5.40 -0.90 18.88
C SER A 32 -4.24 -1.02 17.92
N ASP A 33 -3.29 -1.90 18.21
CA ASP A 33 -2.07 -2.08 17.41
C ASP A 33 -2.28 -2.90 16.14
N ARG A 34 -3.44 -3.53 16.00
CA ARG A 34 -3.71 -4.35 14.81
C ARG A 34 -3.71 -3.57 13.51
N ARG A 35 -3.98 -2.28 13.55
CA ARG A 35 -3.98 -1.42 12.35
C ARG A 35 -2.58 -1.09 11.91
N GLU A 36 -1.77 -0.61 12.84
CA GLU A 36 -0.35 -0.34 12.59
C GLU A 36 0.41 -1.63 12.30
N ILE A 37 0.05 -2.71 12.97
CA ILE A 37 0.66 -4.01 12.80
C ILE A 37 0.31 -4.64 11.46
N ALA A 38 -0.91 -4.47 10.94
CA ALA A 38 -1.30 -5.03 9.66
C ALA A 38 -0.63 -4.29 8.47
N TRP A 39 -0.49 -2.96 8.55
CA TRP A 39 0.16 -2.12 7.53
C TRP A 39 0.73 -0.88 8.18
N PRO A 40 1.89 -1.01 8.80
CA PRO A 40 2.55 0.14 9.39
C PRO A 40 2.92 1.18 8.33
N GLY A 41 2.82 2.45 8.69
CA GLY A 41 3.34 3.57 7.92
C GLY A 41 2.52 4.07 6.75
N LEU A 42 1.31 3.56 6.52
CA LEU A 42 0.53 3.95 5.36
C LEU A 42 -0.79 4.64 5.72
N ASP A 43 -0.71 5.88 6.14
CA ASP A 43 -1.83 6.79 6.36
C ASP A 43 -1.57 8.11 5.60
N GLU A 44 -1.64 8.04 4.26
CA GLU A 44 -1.36 9.20 3.39
C GLU A 44 -2.45 10.28 3.47
N ASN A 45 -3.64 9.93 3.88
CA ASN A 45 -4.76 10.86 3.98
C ASN A 45 -4.93 11.46 5.38
N GLY A 46 -4.19 10.98 6.40
CA GLY A 46 -4.20 11.50 7.75
C GLY A 46 -5.46 11.21 8.53
N ASP A 47 -6.21 10.15 8.21
CA ASP A 47 -7.44 9.76 8.91
C ASP A 47 -7.21 8.74 10.03
N PHE A 48 -5.96 8.42 10.33
CA PHE A 48 -5.53 7.41 11.30
C PHE A 48 -5.96 5.99 10.98
N LEU A 49 -6.33 5.75 9.75
CA LEU A 49 -6.58 4.43 9.21
C LEU A 49 -5.47 4.12 8.22
N ASN A 50 -5.01 2.90 8.23
CA ASN A 50 -4.06 2.47 7.24
C ASN A 50 -4.74 2.42 5.86
N ASP A 51 -4.20 3.14 4.88
CA ASP A 51 -4.77 3.23 3.52
C ASP A 51 -4.84 1.89 2.78
N HIS A 52 -4.09 0.87 3.24
CA HIS A 52 -4.13 -0.47 2.68
C HIS A 52 -4.90 -1.47 3.53
N ASN A 53 -5.49 -1.02 4.63
CA ASN A 53 -6.34 -1.82 5.50
C ASN A 53 -7.41 -0.95 6.19
N GLU A 54 -8.26 -0.31 5.37
CA GLU A 54 -9.31 0.62 5.82
C GLU A 54 -10.29 -0.01 6.83
N ASN A 55 -10.50 -1.30 6.76
CA ASN A 55 -11.44 -2.00 7.66
C ASN A 55 -10.78 -2.55 8.93
N GLY A 56 -9.46 -2.44 9.06
CA GLY A 56 -8.70 -2.85 10.24
C GLY A 56 -8.76 -4.34 10.54
N ASN A 57 -8.98 -5.20 9.54
CA ASN A 57 -8.94 -6.63 9.68
C ASN A 57 -7.50 -7.19 9.52
N LEU A 58 -7.37 -8.50 9.33
CA LEU A 58 -6.08 -9.17 9.19
C LEU A 58 -5.63 -9.33 7.72
N LEU A 59 -6.41 -8.85 6.76
CA LEU A 59 -6.11 -8.93 5.34
C LEU A 59 -5.86 -7.52 4.79
N PRO A 60 -4.87 -7.33 3.92
CA PRO A 60 -4.70 -6.05 3.25
C PRO A 60 -5.79 -5.84 2.20
N ASP A 61 -6.24 -4.60 2.05
CA ASP A 61 -7.33 -4.24 1.14
C ASP A 61 -7.09 -4.68 -0.31
N TYR A 62 -5.84 -4.73 -0.77
CA TYR A 62 -5.53 -5.22 -2.13
C TYR A 62 -5.77 -6.72 -2.31
N GLU A 63 -5.97 -7.48 -1.25
CA GLU A 63 -6.37 -8.90 -1.30
C GLU A 63 -7.87 -9.11 -1.08
N GLU A 64 -8.57 -8.08 -0.59
CA GLU A 64 -9.97 -8.16 -0.28
C GLU A 64 -10.88 -7.83 -1.45
N PRO A 65 -11.98 -8.57 -1.63
CA PRO A 65 -13.01 -8.25 -2.60
C PRO A 65 -13.55 -6.82 -2.42
N PHE A 66 -13.85 -6.15 -3.53
CA PHE A 66 -14.36 -4.78 -3.64
C PHE A 66 -13.39 -3.68 -3.18
N LEU A 67 -12.47 -3.92 -2.24
CA LEU A 67 -11.45 -2.98 -1.78
C LEU A 67 -10.23 -2.97 -2.70
N ARG A 68 -9.86 -4.12 -3.27
CA ARG A 68 -8.68 -4.29 -4.16
C ARG A 68 -8.66 -3.39 -5.40
N TYR A 69 -9.80 -2.85 -5.80
CA TYR A 69 -9.85 -1.88 -6.90
C TYR A 69 -9.15 -0.57 -6.52
N ARG A 70 -9.28 -0.13 -5.29
CA ARG A 70 -8.71 1.14 -4.79
C ARG A 70 -7.28 0.96 -4.29
N SER A 71 -7.00 -0.13 -3.64
CA SER A 71 -5.70 -0.42 -3.06
C SER A 71 -4.82 -1.21 -4.04
N ASP A 72 -3.57 -0.79 -4.20
CA ASP A 72 -2.57 -1.48 -5.01
C ASP A 72 -1.49 -2.06 -4.10
N ARG A 73 -0.93 -3.20 -4.50
CA ARG A 73 0.13 -3.86 -3.73
C ARG A 73 1.37 -2.96 -3.62
N PRO A 74 2.09 -2.97 -2.49
CA PRO A 74 3.25 -2.11 -2.25
C PRO A 74 4.31 -2.20 -3.35
N GLU A 75 4.54 -3.38 -3.92
CA GLU A 75 5.52 -3.59 -4.98
C GLU A 75 5.26 -2.77 -6.25
N PHE A 76 4.02 -2.34 -6.50
CA PHE A 76 3.67 -1.48 -7.64
C PHE A 76 3.87 0.02 -7.36
N LEU A 77 4.09 0.40 -6.12
CA LEU A 77 4.20 1.79 -5.72
C LEU A 77 5.64 2.28 -5.87
N PHE A 78 5.80 3.57 -6.08
CA PHE A 78 7.09 4.21 -6.13
C PHE A 78 7.38 4.94 -4.82
N GLY A 79 8.60 4.79 -4.33
CA GLY A 79 9.12 5.47 -3.16
C GLY A 79 10.63 5.36 -3.10
N LEU A 80 11.24 6.04 -2.16
CA LEU A 80 12.65 5.93 -1.85
C LEU A 80 12.87 4.77 -0.88
N ASP A 81 14.04 4.17 -0.97
CA ASP A 81 14.56 3.13 -0.09
C ASP A 81 15.97 3.57 0.26
N MET A 82 16.08 4.42 1.27
CA MET A 82 17.33 5.11 1.62
C MET A 82 18.31 4.23 2.40
N ASN A 83 17.78 3.25 3.12
CA ASN A 83 18.59 2.28 3.86
C ASN A 83 18.90 1.02 3.02
N HIS A 84 18.39 0.95 1.79
CA HIS A 84 18.69 -0.10 0.79
C HIS A 84 18.28 -1.52 1.19
N ASN A 85 17.35 -1.68 2.13
CA ASN A 85 16.87 -2.98 2.59
C ASN A 85 15.84 -3.64 1.65
N GLY A 86 15.41 -2.94 0.59
CA GLY A 86 14.48 -3.44 -0.42
C GLY A 86 13.02 -3.10 -0.16
N THR A 87 12.72 -2.44 0.95
CA THR A 87 11.41 -1.89 1.27
C THR A 87 11.43 -0.38 1.06
N ILE A 88 10.33 0.20 0.61
CA ILE A 88 10.21 1.66 0.48
C ILE A 88 10.07 2.26 1.87
N ASP A 89 10.80 3.34 2.18
CA ASP A 89 10.87 3.96 3.51
C ASP A 89 9.49 4.21 4.14
N ARG A 90 8.50 4.65 3.36
CA ARG A 90 7.15 4.88 3.85
C ARG A 90 6.37 3.62 4.26
N PHE A 91 6.86 2.43 3.90
CA PHE A 91 6.30 1.15 4.33
C PHE A 91 7.06 0.56 5.51
N GLU A 92 8.11 1.22 5.93
CA GLU A 92 8.88 0.88 7.11
C GLU A 92 8.34 1.65 8.30
N ASN A 93 7.36 1.08 8.97
CA ASN A 93 6.97 1.63 10.26
C ASN A 93 7.50 0.72 11.35
N ASP A 94 8.54 1.11 11.98
CA ASP A 94 8.85 0.54 13.27
C ASP A 94 8.04 1.26 14.37
N ILE A 95 7.84 0.63 15.49
CA ILE A 95 7.03 1.12 16.62
C ILE A 95 7.72 2.32 17.32
N LEU A 96 8.90 2.69 16.88
CA LEU A 96 9.71 3.75 17.50
C LEU A 96 9.59 5.02 16.65
N PRO A 97 9.47 6.20 17.29
CA PRO A 97 9.55 7.45 16.56
C PRO A 97 10.85 7.52 15.79
N ASP A 98 10.80 7.80 14.50
CA ASP A 98 11.99 8.03 13.70
C ASP A 98 12.65 9.34 14.15
N TYR A 99 13.87 9.21 14.56
CA TYR A 99 14.69 10.37 14.81
C TYR A 99 15.25 10.86 13.47
N PRO A 100 15.53 12.17 13.31
CA PRO A 100 16.16 12.70 12.10
C PRO A 100 17.49 12.00 11.76
N TYR A 101 18.00 11.24 12.71
CA TYR A 101 19.20 10.42 12.57
C TYR A 101 18.98 9.07 13.24
N LYS A 102 19.24 7.99 12.52
CA LYS A 102 19.25 6.65 13.10
C LYS A 102 20.21 6.58 14.29
N LYS A 103 19.81 5.87 15.33
CA LYS A 103 20.69 5.57 16.46
C LYS A 103 21.95 4.87 15.97
N ASP A 104 23.08 5.14 16.62
CA ASP A 104 24.39 4.54 16.28
C ASP A 104 24.92 4.86 14.87
N HIS A 105 24.34 5.84 14.17
CA HIS A 105 24.79 6.26 12.86
C HIS A 105 25.37 7.65 12.87
N SER A 106 26.41 7.88 12.07
CA SER A 106 26.99 9.20 11.82
C SER A 106 27.28 9.36 10.34
N GLY A 107 26.89 10.49 9.78
CA GLY A 107 27.12 10.73 8.36
C GLY A 107 26.39 11.94 7.81
N TYR A 108 26.19 11.95 6.49
CA TYR A 108 25.50 13.02 5.82
C TYR A 108 24.79 12.52 4.57
N ASN A 109 23.73 13.22 4.19
CA ASN A 109 23.10 13.16 2.88
C ASN A 109 23.14 14.58 2.29
N ALA A 110 23.87 14.76 1.19
CA ALA A 110 23.99 16.03 0.50
C ALA A 110 23.45 15.88 -0.92
N PHE A 111 22.54 16.77 -1.30
CA PHE A 111 21.90 16.72 -2.61
C PHE A 111 21.68 18.11 -3.20
N VAL A 112 21.55 18.16 -4.51
CA VAL A 112 21.12 19.32 -5.27
C VAL A 112 19.84 18.97 -5.99
N GLN A 113 18.84 19.84 -5.87
CA GLN A 113 17.58 19.72 -6.56
C GLN A 113 17.39 20.92 -7.50
N VAL A 114 16.97 20.65 -8.71
CA VAL A 114 16.65 21.67 -9.73
C VAL A 114 15.28 21.37 -10.32
N GLU A 115 14.45 22.38 -10.43
CA GLU A 115 13.24 22.33 -11.25
C GLU A 115 13.59 22.82 -12.67
N VAL A 116 13.64 21.90 -13.63
CA VAL A 116 14.07 22.17 -15.01
C VAL A 116 12.98 22.90 -15.80
N ILE A 117 11.76 22.45 -15.66
CA ILE A 117 10.52 23.08 -16.15
C ILE A 117 9.41 22.80 -15.14
N PRO A 118 8.29 23.54 -15.16
CA PRO A 118 7.21 23.32 -14.21
C PRO A 118 6.80 21.86 -14.10
N GLY A 119 6.91 21.32 -12.89
CA GLY A 119 6.58 19.93 -12.56
C GLY A 119 7.67 18.90 -12.89
N LEU A 120 8.78 19.27 -13.57
CA LEU A 120 9.93 18.39 -13.80
C LEU A 120 11.06 18.77 -12.84
N LYS A 121 11.30 17.89 -11.86
CA LYS A 121 12.37 18.06 -10.87
C LYS A 121 13.45 17.02 -11.09
N ALA A 122 14.69 17.42 -10.96
CA ALA A 122 15.85 16.55 -10.96
C ALA A 122 16.63 16.73 -9.65
N VAL A 123 16.97 15.65 -9.00
CA VAL A 123 17.79 15.59 -7.79
C VAL A 123 19.01 14.75 -8.07
N GLY A 124 20.17 15.20 -7.63
CA GLY A 124 21.40 14.42 -7.61
C GLY A 124 22.02 14.51 -6.24
N GLY A 125 22.37 13.39 -5.63
CA GLY A 125 22.84 13.39 -4.26
C GLY A 125 23.87 12.33 -3.95
N ARG A 126 24.46 12.49 -2.79
CA ARG A 126 25.38 11.53 -2.19
C ARG A 126 25.06 11.37 -0.72
N GLN A 127 24.88 10.12 -0.32
CA GLN A 127 24.75 9.70 1.07
C GLN A 127 26.02 8.98 1.50
N ASN A 128 26.45 9.24 2.73
CA ASN A 128 27.56 8.53 3.35
C ASN A 128 27.27 8.43 4.86
N MET A 129 27.08 7.23 5.35
CA MET A 129 26.84 6.94 6.76
C MET A 129 27.76 5.84 7.23
N ARG A 130 28.04 5.82 8.52
CA ARG A 130 28.82 4.78 9.21
C ARG A 130 28.21 4.48 10.56
N LEU A 131 28.39 3.26 11.02
CA LEU A 131 28.12 2.91 12.41
C LEU A 131 29.12 3.57 13.34
N LEU A 132 28.67 3.96 14.53
CA LEU A 132 29.53 4.47 15.61
C LEU A 132 30.12 3.33 16.46
N SER A 133 29.34 2.24 16.60
CA SER A 133 29.72 1.04 17.38
C SER A 133 30.44 -0.02 16.56
N GLY A 134 30.65 0.18 15.27
CA GLY A 134 31.22 -0.81 14.37
C GLY A 134 31.85 -0.22 13.12
N ASP A 135 32.34 -1.10 12.23
CA ASP A 135 33.03 -0.72 10.99
C ASP A 135 32.08 -0.59 9.79
N GLY A 136 30.77 -0.84 10.01
CA GLY A 136 29.75 -0.79 8.96
C GLY A 136 29.60 0.60 8.34
N TYR A 137 29.44 0.65 7.02
CA TYR A 137 29.23 1.89 6.29
C TYR A 137 28.24 1.75 5.14
N THR A 138 27.48 2.81 4.87
CA THR A 138 26.63 2.95 3.70
C THR A 138 27.10 4.13 2.87
N ARG A 139 27.28 3.92 1.58
CA ARG A 139 27.58 4.97 0.60
C ARG A 139 26.71 4.79 -0.61
N SER A 140 25.99 5.86 -0.96
CA SER A 140 25.26 5.88 -2.20
C SER A 140 25.47 7.18 -2.97
N HIS A 141 25.49 7.07 -4.28
CA HIS A 141 25.33 8.18 -5.21
C HIS A 141 24.05 7.93 -5.95
N TYR A 142 23.14 8.87 -5.91
CA TYR A 142 21.81 8.68 -6.48
C TYR A 142 21.37 9.87 -7.33
N TYR A 143 20.45 9.58 -8.21
CA TYR A 143 19.65 10.60 -8.89
C TYR A 143 18.17 10.23 -8.78
N LEU A 144 17.33 11.24 -8.79
CA LEU A 144 15.88 11.13 -8.86
C LEU A 144 15.35 12.18 -9.82
N VAL A 145 14.63 11.74 -10.84
CA VAL A 145 13.92 12.63 -11.76
C VAL A 145 12.45 12.36 -11.61
N THR A 146 11.68 13.40 -11.34
CA THR A 146 10.20 13.28 -11.22
C THR A 146 9.55 14.30 -12.13
N TRP A 147 8.52 13.88 -12.83
CA TRP A 147 7.70 14.75 -13.64
C TRP A 147 6.23 14.54 -13.33
N VAL A 148 5.59 15.61 -12.88
CA VAL A 148 4.15 15.65 -12.62
C VAL A 148 3.53 16.67 -13.55
N ARG A 149 2.56 16.23 -14.34
CA ARG A 149 1.87 17.08 -15.32
C ARG A 149 0.37 16.86 -15.23
N SER A 150 -0.37 17.96 -15.18
CA SER A 150 -1.81 17.92 -15.38
C SER A 150 -2.11 17.65 -16.86
N LEU A 151 -2.94 16.68 -17.12
CA LEU A 151 -3.53 16.40 -18.43
C LEU A 151 -4.89 17.08 -18.50
N GLY A 152 -5.31 17.52 -19.64
CA GLY A 152 -6.63 18.14 -19.80
C GLY A 152 -7.77 17.28 -19.23
N ARG A 153 -8.92 17.88 -18.90
CA ARG A 153 -10.11 17.20 -18.34
C ARG A 153 -9.90 16.52 -16.98
N GLY A 154 -8.99 17.06 -16.15
CA GLY A 154 -8.73 16.54 -14.80
C GLY A 154 -7.90 15.26 -14.78
N GLY A 155 -7.17 14.98 -15.86
CA GLY A 155 -6.18 13.90 -15.88
C GLY A 155 -4.85 14.33 -15.27
N ARG A 156 -4.03 13.34 -14.89
CA ARG A 156 -2.71 13.52 -14.29
C ARG A 156 -1.73 12.47 -14.83
N LEU A 157 -0.51 12.94 -15.13
CA LEU A 157 0.63 12.10 -15.44
C LEU A 157 1.67 12.27 -14.33
N ARG A 158 2.21 11.17 -13.82
CA ARG A 158 3.40 11.15 -12.99
C ARG A 158 4.43 10.21 -13.61
N LEU A 159 5.64 10.68 -13.75
CA LEU A 159 6.79 9.86 -14.12
C LEU A 159 7.84 10.01 -13.03
N ALA A 160 8.54 8.95 -12.71
CA ALA A 160 9.69 8.99 -11.83
C ALA A 160 10.76 8.03 -12.34
N ALA A 161 12.00 8.44 -12.24
CA ALA A 161 13.17 7.62 -12.51
C ALA A 161 14.16 7.84 -11.37
N HIS A 162 14.51 6.77 -10.69
CA HIS A 162 15.50 6.77 -9.62
C HIS A 162 16.62 5.81 -9.99
N GLY A 163 17.86 6.20 -9.74
CA GLY A 163 18.99 5.32 -9.88
C GLY A 163 20.02 5.58 -8.78
N ALA A 164 20.60 4.53 -8.26
CA ALA A 164 21.60 4.62 -7.21
C ALA A 164 22.75 3.64 -7.44
N ARG A 165 23.96 4.13 -7.19
CA ARG A 165 25.15 3.33 -7.02
C ARG A 165 25.40 3.17 -5.54
N VAL A 166 25.18 1.97 -5.03
CA VAL A 166 25.16 1.67 -3.61
C VAL A 166 26.36 0.84 -3.21
N LYS A 167 26.92 1.11 -2.05
CA LYS A 167 27.81 0.26 -1.29
C LYS A 167 27.34 0.31 0.17
N ASP A 168 26.80 -0.82 0.66
CA ASP A 168 26.16 -0.89 1.96
C ASP A 168 26.52 -2.20 2.65
N ASP A 169 27.07 -2.12 3.84
CA ASP A 169 27.36 -3.27 4.69
C ASP A 169 26.71 -3.15 6.08
N ILE A 170 25.84 -2.14 6.26
CA ILE A 170 25.07 -1.96 7.50
C ILE A 170 23.78 -2.79 7.38
N PRO A 171 23.58 -3.84 8.20
CA PRO A 171 22.33 -4.56 8.23
C PRO A 171 21.27 -3.75 8.99
N ASP A 172 20.20 -3.41 8.30
CA ASP A 172 19.00 -2.80 8.87
C ASP A 172 17.90 -3.84 8.97
N ASP A 173 17.81 -4.53 10.11
CA ASP A 173 16.79 -5.53 10.36
C ASP A 173 15.41 -4.86 10.39
N LEU A 174 14.48 -5.43 9.64
CA LEU A 174 13.12 -4.92 9.51
C LEU A 174 12.17 -5.64 10.44
N ARG A 175 11.16 -4.92 10.92
CA ARG A 175 9.97 -5.52 11.48
C ARG A 175 8.88 -5.60 10.43
N GLN A 176 8.51 -6.79 10.06
CA GLN A 176 7.45 -7.03 9.09
C GLN A 176 6.27 -7.76 9.71
N TRP A 177 5.08 -7.37 9.27
CA TRP A 177 3.88 -8.14 9.55
C TRP A 177 3.84 -9.38 8.68
N VAL A 178 3.75 -10.53 9.32
CA VAL A 178 3.59 -11.81 8.65
C VAL A 178 2.29 -12.44 9.11
N GLN A 179 1.45 -12.79 8.16
CA GLN A 179 0.23 -13.54 8.42
C GLN A 179 0.37 -14.96 7.90
N PRO A 180 0.48 -15.96 8.79
CA PRO A 180 0.35 -17.35 8.41
C PRO A 180 -1.07 -17.65 7.88
N LEU A 181 -1.20 -18.63 6.97
CA LEU A 181 -2.48 -19.01 6.35
C LEU A 181 -3.56 -19.42 7.38
N ASP A 182 -3.15 -19.93 8.54
CA ASP A 182 -4.00 -20.57 9.55
C ASP A 182 -3.82 -19.99 10.95
N ALA A 183 -3.15 -18.86 11.09
CA ALA A 183 -2.89 -18.22 12.38
C ALA A 183 -3.05 -16.70 12.32
N PRO A 184 -3.30 -16.05 13.46
CA PRO A 184 -3.28 -14.59 13.54
C PRO A 184 -1.92 -14.04 13.10
N GLY A 185 -1.95 -12.93 12.35
CA GLY A 185 -0.75 -12.24 11.96
C GLY A 185 0.07 -11.74 13.18
N ARG A 186 1.37 -11.60 12.98
CA ARG A 186 2.31 -11.12 14.00
C ARG A 186 3.45 -10.36 13.38
N MET A 187 4.00 -9.41 14.14
CA MET A 187 5.26 -8.78 13.81
C MET A 187 6.40 -9.79 14.00
N VAL A 188 7.26 -9.89 13.01
CA VAL A 188 8.48 -10.70 13.06
C VAL A 188 9.66 -9.84 12.64
N ASP A 189 10.79 -10.06 13.30
CA ASP A 189 12.05 -9.45 12.88
C ASP A 189 12.55 -10.21 11.64
N VAL A 190 12.73 -9.49 10.54
CA VAL A 190 13.23 -10.03 9.28
C VAL A 190 14.63 -9.50 9.08
N ARG A 191 15.56 -10.41 8.94
CA ARG A 191 16.95 -10.06 8.70
C ARG A 191 17.10 -9.40 7.34
N ASP A 192 17.72 -8.24 7.32
CA ASP A 192 18.15 -7.59 6.10
C ASP A 192 19.18 -8.47 5.36
N VAL A 193 18.90 -8.79 4.12
CA VAL A 193 19.81 -9.54 3.24
C VAL A 193 20.77 -8.63 2.48
N LEU A 194 20.76 -7.32 2.73
CA LEU A 194 21.57 -6.29 2.09
C LEU A 194 21.54 -6.37 0.54
N PRO A 195 20.38 -6.27 -0.09
CA PRO A 195 20.29 -6.34 -1.56
C PRO A 195 21.07 -5.20 -2.24
N GLY A 196 21.41 -4.16 -1.51
CA GLY A 196 22.22 -3.03 -1.95
C GLY A 196 23.70 -3.10 -1.63
N LEU A 197 24.25 -4.21 -1.10
CA LEU A 197 25.62 -4.28 -0.57
C LEU A 197 26.68 -3.68 -1.53
N ASN A 198 26.64 -4.02 -2.81
CA ASN A 198 27.49 -3.44 -3.84
C ASN A 198 26.76 -3.52 -5.18
N ALA A 199 25.86 -2.57 -5.44
CA ALA A 199 24.90 -2.70 -6.51
C ALA A 199 24.65 -1.39 -7.27
N TRP A 200 24.17 -1.55 -8.51
CA TRP A 200 23.37 -0.57 -9.22
C TRP A 200 21.90 -0.89 -9.02
N LYS A 201 21.13 0.08 -8.54
CA LYS A 201 19.67 0.02 -8.40
C LYS A 201 19.04 1.04 -9.36
N ASN A 202 17.96 0.66 -10.04
CA ASN A 202 17.23 1.55 -10.92
C ASN A 202 15.74 1.27 -10.80
N ASP A 203 14.96 2.33 -10.70
CA ASP A 203 13.51 2.30 -10.65
C ASP A 203 12.95 3.24 -11.71
N LEU A 204 12.02 2.75 -12.49
CA LEU A 204 11.23 3.52 -13.42
C LEU A 204 9.76 3.36 -13.08
N TYR A 205 9.06 4.48 -12.98
CA TYR A 205 7.66 4.52 -12.63
C TYR A 205 6.89 5.46 -13.54
N ALA A 206 5.72 5.03 -13.95
CA ALA A 206 4.75 5.83 -14.69
C ALA A 206 3.34 5.59 -14.14
N ASP A 207 2.60 6.65 -13.94
CA ASP A 207 1.22 6.62 -13.47
C ASP A 207 0.42 7.65 -14.25
N VAL A 208 -0.65 7.21 -14.90
CA VAL A 208 -1.53 8.03 -15.72
C VAL A 208 -2.96 7.84 -15.26
N GLU A 209 -3.58 8.93 -14.89
CA GLU A 209 -5.01 9.00 -14.61
C GLU A 209 -5.69 9.87 -15.65
N GLN A 210 -6.79 9.42 -16.23
CA GLN A 210 -7.57 10.17 -17.21
C GLN A 210 -9.07 10.01 -16.99
N ARG A 211 -9.79 11.11 -17.22
CA ARG A 211 -11.25 11.13 -17.35
C ARG A 211 -11.62 11.22 -18.82
N ILE A 212 -12.22 10.17 -19.38
CA ILE A 212 -12.53 10.08 -20.82
C ILE A 212 -13.92 10.62 -21.15
N GLY A 213 -14.74 10.90 -20.18
CA GLY A 213 -16.09 11.39 -20.38
C GLY A 213 -16.87 11.50 -19.08
N PRO A 214 -18.17 11.72 -19.13
CA PRO A 214 -18.98 11.74 -17.93
C PRO A 214 -18.91 10.40 -17.19
N GLY A 215 -18.36 10.42 -15.98
CA GLY A 215 -18.32 9.27 -15.09
C GLY A 215 -17.27 8.19 -15.43
N VAL A 216 -16.51 8.30 -16.54
CA VAL A 216 -15.50 7.29 -16.92
C VAL A 216 -14.10 7.75 -16.50
N ARG A 217 -13.43 6.92 -15.70
CA ARG A 217 -12.02 7.10 -15.31
C ARG A 217 -11.21 5.87 -15.68
N ILE A 218 -10.00 6.10 -16.16
CA ILE A 218 -9.02 5.05 -16.43
C ILE A 218 -7.71 5.38 -15.75
N PHE A 219 -7.02 4.34 -15.32
CA PHE A 219 -5.71 4.41 -14.70
C PHE A 219 -4.77 3.42 -15.35
N HIS A 220 -3.55 3.87 -15.56
CA HIS A 220 -2.45 3.02 -16.00
C HIS A 220 -1.27 3.26 -15.09
N ARG A 221 -0.70 2.20 -14.55
CA ARG A 221 0.50 2.26 -13.72
C ARG A 221 1.50 1.26 -14.24
N LEU A 222 2.74 1.69 -14.35
CA LEU A 222 3.88 0.84 -14.67
C LEU A 222 4.98 1.09 -13.65
N LYS A 223 5.53 0.03 -13.10
CA LYS A 223 6.76 0.08 -12.32
C LYS A 223 7.74 -0.97 -12.86
N TRP A 224 8.96 -0.52 -13.07
CA TRP A 224 10.08 -1.38 -13.40
C TRP A 224 11.21 -1.11 -12.42
N HIS A 225 11.61 -2.14 -11.69
CA HIS A 225 12.77 -2.12 -10.82
C HIS A 225 13.82 -3.07 -11.38
N TRP A 226 15.07 -2.66 -11.36
CA TRP A 226 16.19 -3.49 -11.77
C TRP A 226 17.42 -3.21 -10.90
N SER A 227 18.03 -4.28 -10.40
CA SER A 227 19.22 -4.21 -9.59
C SER A 227 20.28 -5.14 -10.12
N GLN A 228 21.53 -4.70 -10.16
CA GLN A 228 22.68 -5.48 -10.55
C GLN A 228 23.75 -5.43 -9.46
N GLN A 229 24.08 -6.59 -8.93
CA GLN A 229 25.20 -6.74 -8.00
C GLN A 229 26.52 -6.64 -8.76
N LEU A 230 27.45 -5.87 -8.21
CA LEU A 230 28.81 -5.68 -8.75
C LEU A 230 29.83 -6.57 -8.06
N GLU A 231 29.39 -7.33 -7.09
CA GLU A 231 30.16 -8.36 -6.40
C GLU A 231 30.57 -9.48 -7.36
N THR A 232 31.56 -10.25 -6.93
CA THR A 232 31.89 -11.49 -7.59
C THR A 232 30.75 -12.51 -7.47
N ALA A 233 30.68 -13.48 -8.36
CA ALA A 233 29.69 -14.54 -8.31
C ALA A 233 29.78 -15.36 -7.00
N GLU A 234 30.96 -15.46 -6.44
CA GLU A 234 31.22 -16.20 -5.19
C GLU A 234 30.63 -15.45 -3.98
N GLU A 235 30.91 -14.16 -3.86
CA GLU A 235 30.34 -13.32 -2.80
C GLU A 235 28.80 -13.29 -2.86
N ALA A 236 28.23 -13.21 -4.06
CA ALA A 236 26.79 -13.28 -4.23
C ALA A 236 26.20 -14.62 -3.78
N ARG A 237 26.86 -15.74 -4.07
CA ARG A 237 26.43 -17.07 -3.62
C ARG A 237 26.49 -17.24 -2.12
N GLN A 238 27.54 -16.72 -1.45
CA GLN A 238 27.68 -16.79 0.01
C GLN A 238 26.52 -16.09 0.73
N ARG A 239 25.90 -15.08 0.09
CA ARG A 239 24.75 -14.37 0.61
C ARG A 239 23.40 -14.94 0.13
N GLU A 240 23.42 -16.08 -0.59
CA GLU A 240 22.23 -16.64 -1.24
C GLU A 240 21.50 -15.64 -2.15
N GLY A 241 22.26 -14.72 -2.72
CA GLY A 241 21.75 -13.67 -3.60
C GLY A 241 22.00 -13.94 -5.08
N ARG A 242 21.17 -13.35 -5.93
CA ARG A 242 21.34 -13.33 -7.39
C ARG A 242 22.13 -12.11 -7.81
N LYS A 243 22.88 -12.26 -8.90
CA LYS A 243 23.61 -11.13 -9.48
C LYS A 243 22.69 -10.05 -10.04
N THR A 244 21.51 -10.44 -10.52
CA THR A 244 20.50 -9.53 -11.02
C THR A 244 19.14 -9.85 -10.42
N SER A 245 18.44 -8.82 -10.01
CA SER A 245 17.04 -8.90 -9.60
C SER A 245 16.22 -7.88 -10.37
N PHE A 246 14.94 -8.16 -10.59
CA PHE A 246 14.05 -7.22 -11.25
C PHE A 246 12.59 -7.45 -10.83
N PHE A 247 11.81 -6.40 -10.96
CA PHE A 247 10.36 -6.41 -10.91
C PHE A 247 9.81 -5.62 -12.09
N LEU A 248 8.81 -6.16 -12.76
CA LEU A 248 8.02 -5.46 -13.75
C LEU A 248 6.55 -5.63 -13.39
N GLY A 249 5.89 -4.50 -13.11
CA GLY A 249 4.48 -4.47 -12.76
C GLY A 249 3.71 -3.52 -13.65
N VAL A 250 2.53 -3.95 -14.11
CA VAL A 250 1.59 -3.12 -14.87
C VAL A 250 0.22 -3.28 -14.26
N ILE A 251 -0.40 -2.14 -13.92
CA ILE A 251 -1.79 -2.09 -13.47
C ILE A 251 -2.59 -1.27 -14.48
N ASN A 252 -3.73 -1.81 -14.87
CA ASN A 252 -4.73 -1.07 -15.62
C ASN A 252 -6.05 -1.12 -14.85
N LYS A 253 -6.70 0.03 -14.71
CA LYS A 253 -8.02 0.14 -14.08
C LYS A 253 -8.95 0.95 -14.95
N ALA A 254 -10.21 0.58 -14.94
CA ALA A 254 -11.29 1.38 -15.52
C ALA A 254 -12.50 1.35 -14.59
N GLU A 255 -13.15 2.48 -14.45
CA GLU A 255 -14.41 2.59 -13.73
C GLU A 255 -15.38 3.50 -14.48
N TRP A 256 -16.63 3.20 -14.36
CA TRP A 256 -17.71 3.98 -14.94
C TRP A 256 -18.81 4.17 -13.90
N SER A 257 -19.21 5.42 -13.65
CA SER A 257 -20.31 5.76 -12.77
C SER A 257 -21.54 6.11 -13.61
N ILE A 258 -22.57 5.27 -13.54
CA ILE A 258 -23.79 5.35 -14.36
C ILE A 258 -24.97 5.64 -13.44
N PRO A 259 -25.57 6.84 -13.46
CA PRO A 259 -26.79 7.11 -12.74
C PRO A 259 -27.96 6.28 -13.29
N ILE A 260 -28.65 5.52 -12.44
CA ILE A 260 -29.85 4.73 -12.80
C ILE A 260 -30.94 5.01 -11.77
N GLY A 261 -31.97 5.74 -12.17
CA GLY A 261 -33.03 6.16 -11.26
C GLY A 261 -32.51 7.01 -10.11
N LEU A 262 -32.71 6.56 -8.87
CA LEU A 262 -32.16 7.20 -7.66
C LEU A 262 -30.81 6.63 -7.24
N GLY A 263 -30.33 5.58 -7.90
CA GLY A 263 -29.08 4.91 -7.58
C GLY A 263 -28.00 5.14 -8.61
N VAL A 264 -26.82 4.57 -8.31
CA VAL A 264 -25.64 4.60 -9.18
C VAL A 264 -25.13 3.19 -9.38
N LEU A 265 -24.94 2.82 -10.64
CA LEU A 265 -24.28 1.57 -11.03
C LEU A 265 -22.83 1.86 -11.39
N GLU A 266 -21.91 1.11 -10.80
CA GLU A 266 -20.46 1.29 -10.99
C GLU A 266 -19.80 -0.01 -11.46
N PRO A 267 -19.75 -0.26 -12.78
CA PRO A 267 -18.84 -1.28 -13.31
C PRO A 267 -17.39 -0.80 -13.17
N ARG A 268 -16.54 -1.69 -12.65
CA ARG A 268 -15.11 -1.46 -12.46
C ARG A 268 -14.33 -2.66 -12.98
N TRP A 269 -13.19 -2.41 -13.55
CA TRP A 269 -12.27 -3.43 -13.99
C TRP A 269 -10.87 -3.10 -13.54
N LYS A 270 -10.13 -4.13 -13.09
CA LYS A 270 -8.71 -4.02 -12.72
C LYS A 270 -7.95 -5.21 -13.30
N SER A 271 -6.78 -4.93 -13.85
CA SER A 271 -5.83 -5.95 -14.32
C SER A 271 -4.45 -5.64 -13.77
N GLU A 272 -3.81 -6.64 -13.19
CA GLU A 272 -2.43 -6.59 -12.72
C GLU A 272 -1.60 -7.63 -13.46
N TYR A 273 -0.50 -7.19 -14.07
CA TYR A 273 0.55 -8.06 -14.57
C TYR A 273 1.78 -7.88 -13.68
N ARG A 274 2.37 -8.99 -13.27
CA ARG A 274 3.57 -9.01 -12.43
C ARG A 274 4.56 -10.01 -12.98
N ARG A 275 5.80 -9.57 -13.09
CA ARG A 275 6.95 -10.41 -13.42
C ARG A 275 8.08 -10.04 -12.49
N GLU A 276 8.55 -11.02 -11.72
CA GLU A 276 9.47 -10.78 -10.62
C GLU A 276 10.58 -11.81 -10.57
N ARG A 277 11.79 -11.32 -10.37
CA ARG A 277 12.97 -12.11 -10.05
C ARG A 277 13.62 -11.52 -8.80
N PRO A 278 13.29 -12.02 -7.61
CA PRO A 278 13.80 -11.47 -6.35
C PRO A 278 15.32 -11.60 -6.24
N PHE A 279 15.92 -10.78 -5.37
CA PHE A 279 17.35 -10.89 -5.05
C PHE A 279 17.68 -12.24 -4.42
N SER A 280 16.89 -12.69 -3.45
CA SER A 280 17.10 -13.97 -2.76
C SER A 280 16.93 -15.16 -3.71
N THR A 281 17.88 -16.09 -3.69
CA THR A 281 17.78 -17.37 -4.42
C THR A 281 16.76 -18.32 -3.82
N ARG A 282 16.36 -18.12 -2.58
CA ARG A 282 15.32 -18.91 -1.90
C ARG A 282 13.93 -18.69 -2.50
N VAL A 283 13.71 -17.54 -3.09
CA VAL A 283 12.43 -17.20 -3.75
C VAL A 283 12.59 -17.40 -5.26
N SER A 284 11.68 -18.14 -5.86
CA SER A 284 11.71 -18.42 -7.29
C SER A 284 11.25 -17.23 -8.12
N PHE A 285 11.64 -17.23 -9.39
CA PHE A 285 11.06 -16.35 -10.40
C PHE A 285 9.55 -16.58 -10.50
N SER A 286 8.77 -15.52 -10.63
CA SER A 286 7.33 -15.60 -10.81
C SER A 286 6.82 -14.66 -11.89
N GLU A 287 5.78 -15.11 -12.60
CA GLU A 287 5.08 -14.33 -13.60
C GLU A 287 3.58 -14.64 -13.52
N SER A 288 2.74 -13.61 -13.37
CA SER A 288 1.29 -13.77 -13.22
C SER A 288 0.50 -12.62 -13.81
N ILE A 289 -0.75 -12.94 -14.19
CA ILE A 289 -1.78 -11.97 -14.55
C ILE A 289 -2.96 -12.19 -13.61
N GLU A 290 -3.45 -11.12 -13.03
CA GLU A 290 -4.70 -11.11 -12.28
C GLU A 290 -5.68 -10.13 -12.91
N GLN A 291 -6.96 -10.51 -12.98
CA GLN A 291 -8.00 -9.64 -13.48
C GLN A 291 -9.25 -9.74 -12.61
N TRP A 292 -9.88 -8.60 -12.38
CA TRP A 292 -11.15 -8.50 -11.65
C TRP A 292 -12.13 -7.62 -12.40
N ALA A 293 -13.36 -8.08 -12.44
CA ALA A 293 -14.51 -7.31 -12.85
C ALA A 293 -15.46 -7.17 -11.67
N ILE A 294 -15.84 -5.94 -11.36
CA ILE A 294 -16.66 -5.59 -10.22
C ILE A 294 -17.86 -4.82 -10.74
N LEU A 295 -19.04 -5.19 -10.26
CA LEU A 295 -20.27 -4.44 -10.50
C LEU A 295 -20.85 -4.08 -9.14
N MET A 296 -20.95 -2.79 -8.84
CA MET A 296 -21.53 -2.27 -7.61
C MET A 296 -22.72 -1.40 -7.92
N TRP A 297 -23.84 -1.63 -7.26
CA TRP A 297 -24.99 -0.77 -7.28
C TRP A 297 -25.21 -0.16 -5.91
N THR A 298 -25.30 1.17 -5.87
CA THR A 298 -25.54 1.95 -4.66
C THR A 298 -26.87 2.67 -4.78
N GLN A 299 -27.77 2.41 -3.84
CA GLN A 299 -29.09 3.03 -3.76
C GLN A 299 -29.17 3.86 -2.46
N PRO A 300 -29.32 5.19 -2.56
CA PRO A 300 -29.67 6.00 -1.39
C PRO A 300 -31.04 5.59 -0.86
N LEU A 301 -31.12 5.21 0.40
CA LEU A 301 -32.37 4.91 1.11
C LEU A 301 -32.88 6.13 1.85
N MET A 302 -31.95 6.91 2.41
CA MET A 302 -32.24 8.19 3.04
C MET A 302 -31.24 9.20 2.46
N ALA A 303 -31.75 10.20 1.75
CA ALA A 303 -30.95 11.34 1.33
C ALA A 303 -30.44 12.09 2.58
N GLU A 304 -29.37 12.86 2.42
CA GLU A 304 -28.86 13.71 3.50
C GLU A 304 -29.98 14.45 4.20
N SER A 305 -30.38 13.95 5.34
CA SER A 305 -31.37 14.64 6.18
C SER A 305 -30.64 15.43 7.24
N VAL A 306 -30.97 16.71 7.32
CA VAL A 306 -30.49 17.54 8.39
C VAL A 306 -31.27 17.15 9.63
N GLY A 307 -30.69 16.31 10.48
CA GLY A 307 -31.24 16.00 11.79
C GLY A 307 -31.26 17.27 12.64
N VAL A 308 -32.44 17.60 13.22
CA VAL A 308 -32.52 18.64 14.23
C VAL A 308 -31.86 18.08 15.49
N SER A 309 -30.66 18.60 15.82
CA SER A 309 -30.05 18.28 17.09
C SER A 309 -30.93 18.77 18.23
N TYR A 310 -31.24 17.90 19.18
CA TYR A 310 -31.86 18.31 20.46
C TYR A 310 -30.98 19.28 21.26
N PHE A 311 -29.73 19.44 20.84
CA PHE A 311 -28.77 20.36 21.46
C PHE A 311 -28.31 21.41 20.45
N PRO A 312 -28.89 22.61 20.45
CA PRO A 312 -28.58 23.69 19.49
C PRO A 312 -27.10 24.11 19.45
N LYS A 313 -26.32 23.76 20.47
CA LYS A 313 -24.88 24.06 20.56
C LYS A 313 -24.00 23.24 19.61
N TYR A 314 -24.49 22.13 19.04
CA TYR A 314 -23.64 21.15 18.35
C TYR A 314 -23.81 21.12 16.83
N GLY A 315 -24.52 22.10 16.26
CA GLY A 315 -24.64 22.24 14.81
C GLY A 315 -25.59 21.22 14.16
N ARG A 316 -25.63 21.26 12.83
CA ARG A 316 -26.44 20.34 12.02
C ARG A 316 -25.74 18.98 11.94
N GLN A 317 -26.44 17.93 12.30
CA GLN A 317 -25.99 16.56 12.07
C GLN A 317 -26.44 16.12 10.67
N LEU A 318 -25.47 15.72 9.84
CA LEU A 318 -25.75 15.13 8.54
C LEU A 318 -25.69 13.61 8.68
N PHE A 319 -26.69 12.90 8.20
CA PHE A 319 -26.63 11.46 8.07
C PHE A 319 -27.21 11.00 6.73
N SER A 320 -26.64 9.97 6.19
CA SER A 320 -27.12 9.31 4.98
C SER A 320 -27.09 7.80 5.17
N THR A 321 -28.04 7.12 4.57
CA THR A 321 -28.09 5.65 4.55
C THR A 321 -28.20 5.17 3.11
N GLU A 322 -27.35 4.26 2.74
CA GLU A 322 -27.26 3.67 1.41
C GLU A 322 -27.31 2.15 1.49
N LEU A 323 -28.05 1.54 0.57
CA LEU A 323 -27.96 0.11 0.27
C LEU A 323 -26.93 -0.09 -0.84
N GLN A 324 -25.98 -0.96 -0.62
CA GLN A 324 -24.96 -1.34 -1.60
C GLN A 324 -25.08 -2.84 -1.89
N VAL A 325 -25.17 -3.17 -3.15
CA VAL A 325 -25.19 -4.56 -3.65
C VAL A 325 -24.12 -4.71 -4.69
N GLY A 326 -23.28 -5.70 -4.55
CA GLY A 326 -22.16 -5.88 -5.46
C GLY A 326 -21.85 -7.33 -5.78
N ILE A 327 -21.27 -7.51 -6.95
CA ILE A 327 -20.65 -8.76 -7.38
C ILE A 327 -19.25 -8.48 -7.91
N GLU A 328 -18.31 -9.31 -7.52
CA GLU A 328 -16.94 -9.30 -8.02
C GLU A 328 -16.59 -10.68 -8.56
N THR A 329 -15.96 -10.73 -9.72
CA THR A 329 -15.34 -11.95 -10.26
C THR A 329 -13.87 -11.69 -10.53
N GLY A 330 -13.03 -12.65 -10.18
CA GLY A 330 -11.59 -12.57 -10.33
C GLY A 330 -11.02 -13.82 -10.99
N ARG A 331 -9.90 -13.62 -11.68
CA ARG A 331 -9.11 -14.71 -12.23
C ARG A 331 -7.62 -14.43 -12.13
N LEU A 332 -6.91 -15.41 -11.59
CA LEU A 332 -5.46 -15.46 -11.52
C LEU A 332 -4.95 -16.50 -12.52
N TRP A 333 -4.02 -16.11 -13.36
CA TRP A 333 -3.21 -16.99 -14.20
C TRP A 333 -1.76 -16.91 -13.75
N LEU A 334 -1.22 -18.04 -13.36
CA LEU A 334 0.21 -18.18 -13.12
C LEU A 334 0.86 -18.60 -14.42
N LEU A 335 1.63 -17.70 -15.04
CA LEU A 335 2.27 -17.93 -16.33
C LEU A 335 3.57 -18.69 -16.16
N GLN A 336 4.35 -18.38 -15.11
CA GLN A 336 5.61 -19.03 -14.82
C GLN A 336 5.98 -18.93 -13.33
N GLY A 337 6.61 -20.00 -12.81
CA GLY A 337 7.11 -20.06 -11.44
C GLY A 337 6.05 -20.44 -10.41
N MET A 338 6.49 -20.63 -9.16
CA MET A 338 5.64 -20.70 -7.98
C MET A 338 5.91 -19.45 -7.16
N ARG A 339 4.87 -18.71 -6.82
CA ARG A 339 4.97 -17.65 -5.83
C ARG A 339 5.17 -18.24 -4.44
N ALA A 340 5.85 -17.51 -3.57
CA ALA A 340 5.90 -17.85 -2.16
C ALA A 340 4.45 -17.94 -1.63
N GLY A 341 4.01 -19.13 -1.18
CA GLY A 341 2.64 -19.38 -0.76
C GLY A 341 1.82 -20.26 -1.69
N ALA A 342 2.43 -20.91 -2.69
CA ALA A 342 1.77 -21.88 -3.59
C ALA A 342 0.54 -21.32 -4.33
N GLU A 343 0.58 -20.06 -4.77
CA GLU A 343 -0.47 -19.51 -5.64
C GLU A 343 -0.56 -20.35 -6.91
N ARG A 344 -1.76 -20.81 -7.20
CA ARG A 344 -2.10 -21.57 -8.40
C ARG A 344 -3.14 -20.80 -9.19
N ASP A 345 -3.31 -21.16 -10.46
CA ASP A 345 -4.44 -20.65 -11.23
C ASP A 345 -5.73 -20.73 -10.41
N ALA A 346 -6.41 -19.64 -10.28
CA ALA A 346 -7.62 -19.56 -9.48
C ALA A 346 -8.68 -18.70 -10.15
N THR A 347 -9.93 -19.04 -9.92
CA THR A 347 -11.08 -18.18 -10.22
C THR A 347 -11.83 -17.92 -8.93
N SER A 348 -12.33 -16.71 -8.77
CA SER A 348 -13.14 -16.33 -7.61
C SER A 348 -14.36 -15.56 -8.04
N TRP A 349 -15.43 -15.68 -7.27
CA TRP A 349 -16.52 -14.74 -7.29
C TRP A 349 -16.93 -14.40 -5.86
N THR A 350 -17.41 -13.17 -5.67
CA THR A 350 -17.86 -12.68 -4.38
C THR A 350 -19.11 -11.84 -4.59
N GLY A 351 -20.15 -12.10 -3.82
CA GLY A 351 -21.35 -11.27 -3.73
C GLY A 351 -21.40 -10.57 -2.38
N VAL A 352 -21.82 -9.31 -2.35
CA VAL A 352 -21.98 -8.51 -1.13
C VAL A 352 -23.31 -7.79 -1.12
N VAL A 353 -23.95 -7.74 0.04
CA VAL A 353 -25.06 -6.84 0.34
C VAL A 353 -24.76 -6.14 1.64
N GLN A 354 -24.75 -4.81 1.63
CA GLN A 354 -24.46 -4.03 2.84
C GLN A 354 -25.27 -2.75 2.92
N LEU A 355 -25.55 -2.33 4.15
CA LEU A 355 -26.03 -1.00 4.48
C LEU A 355 -24.84 -0.16 4.94
N ARG A 356 -24.66 0.99 4.33
CA ARG A 356 -23.68 1.99 4.72
C ARG A 356 -24.44 3.19 5.32
N ASN A 357 -24.16 3.47 6.56
CA ASN A 357 -24.65 4.66 7.24
C ASN A 357 -23.48 5.61 7.50
N GLN A 358 -23.68 6.87 7.17
CA GLN A 358 -22.70 7.93 7.39
C GLN A 358 -23.33 9.03 8.22
N THR A 359 -22.68 9.37 9.32
CA THR A 359 -23.14 10.41 10.26
C THR A 359 -21.99 11.37 10.54
N ALA A 360 -22.23 12.66 10.47
CA ALA A 360 -21.31 13.69 10.93
C ALA A 360 -21.73 14.20 12.30
N TYR A 361 -20.85 14.15 13.28
CA TYR A 361 -21.09 14.59 14.65
C TYR A 361 -19.89 15.31 15.23
N GLN A 362 -20.05 16.54 15.66
CA GLN A 362 -19.01 17.35 16.34
C GLN A 362 -17.66 17.41 15.60
N GLY A 363 -17.69 17.51 14.27
CA GLY A 363 -16.45 17.50 13.47
C GLY A 363 -15.90 16.12 13.19
N TYR A 364 -16.54 15.06 13.67
CA TYR A 364 -16.20 13.68 13.34
C TYR A 364 -17.17 13.15 12.28
N GLN A 365 -16.64 12.40 11.35
CA GLN A 365 -17.40 11.57 10.42
C GLN A 365 -17.39 10.15 10.93
N ILE A 366 -18.57 9.57 11.13
CA ILE A 366 -18.72 8.16 11.53
C ILE A 366 -19.38 7.42 10.39
N VAL A 367 -18.72 6.40 9.89
CA VAL A 367 -19.23 5.51 8.85
C VAL A 367 -19.43 4.12 9.45
N THR A 368 -20.68 3.65 9.40
CA THR A 368 -21.02 2.29 9.81
C THR A 368 -21.38 1.49 8.56
N ARG A 369 -20.77 0.31 8.39
CA ARG A 369 -21.11 -0.64 7.34
C ARG A 369 -21.56 -1.93 8.01
N THR A 370 -22.73 -2.43 7.66
CA THR A 370 -23.27 -3.71 8.16
C THR A 370 -23.76 -4.52 6.98
N GLY A 371 -23.34 -5.76 6.86
CA GLY A 371 -23.69 -6.55 5.70
C GLY A 371 -23.28 -8.01 5.77
N GLY A 372 -23.50 -8.69 4.66
CA GLY A 372 -23.09 -10.07 4.45
C GLY A 372 -22.38 -10.22 3.10
N GLN A 373 -21.40 -11.10 3.08
CA GLN A 373 -20.59 -11.44 1.93
C GLN A 373 -20.55 -12.95 1.74
N LEU A 374 -20.68 -13.39 0.50
CA LEU A 374 -20.50 -14.79 0.10
C LEU A 374 -19.37 -14.84 -0.92
N GLN A 375 -18.41 -15.72 -0.70
CA GLN A 375 -17.26 -15.88 -1.57
C GLN A 375 -17.05 -17.34 -1.93
N ARG A 376 -16.72 -17.60 -3.21
CA ARG A 376 -16.23 -18.89 -3.68
C ARG A 376 -14.92 -18.69 -4.44
N ARG A 377 -13.94 -19.50 -4.12
CA ARG A 377 -12.66 -19.53 -4.81
C ARG A 377 -12.37 -20.96 -5.28
N ASN A 378 -12.18 -21.12 -6.58
CA ASN A 378 -11.79 -22.39 -7.21
C ASN A 378 -10.30 -22.31 -7.53
N ILE A 379 -9.51 -23.20 -6.93
CA ILE A 379 -8.06 -23.27 -7.12
C ILE A 379 -7.73 -24.53 -7.92
N LYS A 380 -7.02 -24.33 -9.02
CA LYS A 380 -6.63 -25.44 -9.89
C LYS A 380 -5.80 -26.48 -9.13
N GLY A 381 -6.31 -27.69 -9.06
CA GLY A 381 -5.65 -28.79 -8.36
C GLY A 381 -5.81 -28.81 -6.83
N ALA A 382 -6.55 -27.85 -6.23
CA ALA A 382 -6.84 -27.84 -4.80
C ALA A 382 -8.35 -27.81 -4.48
N GLY A 383 -9.21 -27.66 -5.51
CA GLY A 383 -10.64 -27.69 -5.33
C GLY A 383 -11.26 -26.32 -5.07
N SER A 384 -12.49 -26.32 -4.55
CA SER A 384 -13.31 -25.15 -4.26
C SER A 384 -13.30 -24.84 -2.78
N GLN A 385 -13.15 -23.56 -2.44
CA GLN A 385 -13.27 -23.02 -1.09
C GLN A 385 -14.44 -22.03 -1.08
N ASP A 386 -15.37 -22.21 -0.16
CA ASP A 386 -16.51 -21.33 0.07
C ASP A 386 -16.35 -20.64 1.43
N ALA A 387 -16.64 -19.36 1.47
CA ALA A 387 -16.65 -18.57 2.68
C ALA A 387 -17.91 -17.69 2.73
N SER A 388 -18.48 -17.54 3.92
CA SER A 388 -19.55 -16.59 4.19
C SER A 388 -19.15 -15.74 5.40
N THR A 389 -19.34 -14.44 5.28
CA THR A 389 -18.97 -13.48 6.33
C THR A 389 -20.13 -12.54 6.57
N VAL A 390 -20.51 -12.36 7.83
CA VAL A 390 -21.35 -11.25 8.27
C VAL A 390 -20.45 -10.26 9.00
N PHE A 391 -20.53 -9.01 8.66
CA PHE A 391 -19.63 -7.99 9.18
C PHE A 391 -20.38 -6.74 9.63
N MET A 392 -19.81 -6.07 10.62
CA MET A 392 -20.14 -4.72 11.01
C MET A 392 -18.84 -3.96 11.25
N THR A 393 -18.63 -2.89 10.51
CA THR A 393 -17.48 -2.00 10.69
C THR A 393 -17.95 -0.62 11.08
N VAL A 394 -17.27 0.00 12.01
CA VAL A 394 -17.50 1.39 12.42
C VAL A 394 -16.18 2.13 12.30
N THR A 395 -16.16 3.13 11.45
CA THR A 395 -15.00 3.99 11.22
C THR A 395 -15.35 5.38 11.68
N ALA A 396 -14.49 6.01 12.47
CA ALA A 396 -14.64 7.40 12.90
C ALA A 396 -13.36 8.15 12.52
N GLY A 397 -13.52 9.25 11.78
CA GLY A 397 -12.44 10.14 11.37
C GLY A 397 -12.80 11.60 11.62
N LEU A 398 -11.81 12.50 11.64
CA LEU A 398 -12.07 13.94 11.69
C LEU A 398 -12.59 14.40 10.34
N ASN A 399 -13.71 15.12 10.36
CA ASN A 399 -14.22 15.78 9.17
C ASN A 399 -13.38 17.05 8.94
N ARG A 400 -12.49 17.03 7.96
CA ARG A 400 -11.68 18.19 7.55
C ARG A 400 -12.41 19.07 6.57
#